data_d92b0c73f4fd3e9e42d3d76af3b27d8f
#
_entry.id   d92b0c73f4fd3e9e42d3d76af3b27d8f
#
_cell.length_a   1.000
_cell.length_b   1.000
_cell.length_c   1.000
_cell.angle_alpha   90.00
_cell.angle_beta   90.00
_cell.angle_gamma   90.00
#
_symmetry.space_group_name_H-M   'P 1'
#
loop_
_entity.id
_entity.type
_entity.pdbx_description
1 polymer ?
#
loop_
_entity_poly.entity_id
_entity_poly.type
_entity_poly.pdbx_seq_one_letter_code
_entity_poly.pdbx_strand_id
1 'polypeptide(L)'
;MNEILDHLEKSVDPCVRYLFRREYLRENSENPEMLALQEEIRHSSRVRLMLARRDAQGRFPWHPSSKWVGAFWTLLMLADIGYPPGDQGLAPLRDQVLDWLLSPQHLNKVPQINGRWRRCALQEASIVYSSLKLGIENERIPQVVENLLQWQWPDGGWNCDKKPAAVHSSFHETWIPLLAMHTYALASGSPRAQESSQRASEVFLKHRLFRRIKDGEVMDTNFGKIAYPPYWHYDILVGLRVMDMVGRLSDPRC
;
A
#
# COMPACT_ATOMS: atom_id res chain seq x y z
N MET A 1 -12.78 -31.08 1.46
CA MET A 1 -12.28 -29.68 1.55
C MET A 1 -10.81 -29.74 1.92
N ASN A 2 -9.99 -28.81 1.46
CA ASN A 2 -8.55 -28.89 1.71
C ASN A 2 -8.29 -28.52 3.20
N GLU A 3 -7.51 -29.33 3.92
CA GLU A 3 -7.16 -29.14 5.34
C GLU A 3 -6.62 -27.72 5.64
N ILE A 4 -5.90 -27.14 4.68
CA ILE A 4 -5.40 -25.76 4.76
C ILE A 4 -6.55 -24.74 4.80
N LEU A 5 -7.57 -24.92 3.97
CA LEU A 5 -8.73 -23.98 3.92
C LEU A 5 -9.51 -24.04 5.23
N ASP A 6 -9.74 -25.25 5.76
CA ASP A 6 -10.37 -25.44 7.07
C ASP A 6 -9.57 -24.78 8.20
N HIS A 7 -8.25 -24.84 8.13
CA HIS A 7 -7.37 -24.20 9.11
C HIS A 7 -7.46 -22.66 9.04
N LEU A 8 -7.53 -22.08 7.83
CA LEU A 8 -7.69 -20.64 7.64
C LEU A 8 -9.05 -20.16 8.14
N GLU A 9 -10.12 -20.87 7.83
CA GLU A 9 -11.48 -20.54 8.23
C GLU A 9 -11.68 -20.58 9.75
N LYS A 10 -11.03 -21.56 10.42
CA LYS A 10 -11.11 -21.78 11.88
C LYS A 10 -9.97 -21.11 12.65
N SER A 11 -9.18 -20.25 12.02
CA SER A 11 -8.06 -19.59 12.67
C SER A 11 -8.51 -18.80 13.91
N VAL A 12 -7.74 -18.89 14.99
CA VAL A 12 -7.96 -18.07 16.20
C VAL A 12 -7.69 -16.58 15.96
N ASP A 13 -6.92 -16.23 14.92
CA ASP A 13 -6.62 -14.85 14.55
C ASP A 13 -7.76 -14.32 13.66
N PRO A 14 -8.53 -13.30 14.10
CA PRO A 14 -9.64 -12.74 13.32
C PRO A 14 -9.17 -12.10 12.01
N CYS A 15 -7.91 -11.63 11.94
CA CYS A 15 -7.37 -11.08 10.69
C CYS A 15 -7.26 -12.16 9.61
N VAL A 16 -6.84 -13.38 9.99
CA VAL A 16 -6.73 -14.51 9.06
C VAL A 16 -8.10 -14.92 8.55
N ARG A 17 -9.09 -15.07 9.45
CA ARG A 17 -10.48 -15.39 9.06
C ARG A 17 -11.06 -14.33 8.12
N TYR A 18 -10.90 -13.04 8.46
CA TYR A 18 -11.41 -11.94 7.65
C TYR A 18 -10.78 -11.92 6.26
N LEU A 19 -9.45 -12.02 6.17
CA LEU A 19 -8.74 -12.00 4.88
C LEU A 19 -9.08 -13.23 4.05
N PHE A 20 -9.19 -14.42 4.65
CA PHE A 20 -9.61 -15.64 3.95
C PHE A 20 -11.02 -15.48 3.35
N ARG A 21 -11.99 -14.99 4.12
CA ARG A 21 -13.37 -14.78 3.65
C ARG A 21 -13.43 -13.70 2.57
N ARG A 22 -12.73 -12.59 2.75
CA ARG A 22 -12.73 -11.49 1.79
C ARG A 22 -12.00 -11.83 0.48
N GLU A 23 -10.78 -12.36 0.57
CA GLU A 23 -9.90 -12.51 -0.59
C GLU A 23 -10.08 -13.86 -1.29
N TYR A 24 -10.33 -14.93 -0.56
CA TYR A 24 -10.51 -16.26 -1.14
C TYR A 24 -11.98 -16.58 -1.41
N LEU A 25 -12.87 -16.42 -0.42
CA LEU A 25 -14.30 -16.69 -0.60
C LEU A 25 -15.06 -15.55 -1.29
N ARG A 26 -14.43 -14.38 -1.45
CA ARG A 26 -15.02 -13.19 -2.11
C ARG A 26 -16.31 -12.70 -1.44
N GLU A 27 -16.43 -12.87 -0.14
CA GLU A 27 -17.58 -12.39 0.60
C GLU A 27 -17.65 -10.86 0.65
N ASN A 28 -18.88 -10.35 0.61
CA ASN A 28 -19.13 -8.92 0.72
C ASN A 28 -18.71 -8.42 2.11
N SER A 29 -17.84 -7.41 2.15
CA SER A 29 -17.33 -6.82 3.41
C SER A 29 -18.43 -6.14 4.25
N GLU A 30 -19.60 -5.83 3.67
CA GLU A 30 -20.75 -5.26 4.37
C GLU A 30 -21.66 -6.32 5.03
N ASN A 31 -21.37 -7.60 4.82
CA ASN A 31 -22.08 -8.69 5.47
C ASN A 31 -21.93 -8.58 7.00
N PRO A 32 -23.01 -8.77 7.80
CA PRO A 32 -22.96 -8.69 9.27
C PRO A 32 -21.85 -9.52 9.92
N GLU A 33 -21.58 -10.73 9.41
CA GLU A 33 -20.51 -11.57 9.91
C GLU A 33 -19.11 -10.98 9.62
N MET A 34 -18.91 -10.35 8.45
CA MET A 34 -17.67 -9.68 8.10
C MET A 34 -17.45 -8.42 8.94
N LEU A 35 -18.51 -7.67 9.22
CA LEU A 35 -18.46 -6.52 10.14
C LEU A 35 -18.13 -6.97 11.57
N ALA A 36 -18.70 -8.08 12.04
CA ALA A 36 -18.36 -8.65 13.34
C ALA A 36 -16.89 -9.06 13.42
N LEU A 37 -16.32 -9.68 12.37
CA LEU A 37 -14.90 -10.01 12.30
C LEU A 37 -14.02 -8.75 12.33
N GLN A 38 -14.42 -7.66 11.68
CA GLN A 38 -13.70 -6.39 11.76
C GLN A 38 -13.70 -5.82 13.18
N GLU A 39 -14.80 -5.93 13.93
CA GLU A 39 -14.83 -5.54 15.34
C GLU A 39 -13.94 -6.45 16.21
N GLU A 40 -13.87 -7.76 15.94
CA GLU A 40 -12.91 -8.64 16.60
C GLU A 40 -11.45 -8.20 16.31
N ILE A 41 -11.15 -7.80 15.06
CA ILE A 41 -9.84 -7.25 14.67
C ILE A 41 -9.53 -5.99 15.46
N ARG A 42 -10.48 -5.03 15.55
CA ARG A 42 -10.33 -3.79 16.32
C ARG A 42 -9.89 -4.07 17.76
N HIS A 43 -10.48 -5.07 18.40
CA HIS A 43 -10.22 -5.44 19.79
C HIS A 43 -9.14 -6.51 19.97
N SER A 44 -8.48 -6.95 18.89
CA SER A 44 -7.42 -7.96 18.96
C SER A 44 -6.19 -7.48 19.74
N SER A 45 -5.45 -8.43 20.31
CA SER A 45 -4.18 -8.12 20.96
C SER A 45 -3.16 -7.47 20.02
N ARG A 46 -3.16 -7.89 18.74
CA ARG A 46 -2.31 -7.32 17.69
C ARG A 46 -2.56 -5.82 17.52
N VAL A 47 -3.81 -5.40 17.34
CA VAL A 47 -4.17 -3.98 17.18
C VAL A 47 -3.89 -3.19 18.46
N ARG A 48 -4.22 -3.74 19.62
CA ARG A 48 -3.89 -3.09 20.89
C ARG A 48 -2.39 -2.82 21.03
N LEU A 49 -1.53 -3.79 20.67
CA LEU A 49 -0.08 -3.61 20.71
C LEU A 49 0.40 -2.56 19.69
N MET A 50 -0.15 -2.55 18.47
CA MET A 50 0.19 -1.56 17.45
C MET A 50 -0.12 -0.12 17.89
N LEU A 51 -1.21 0.07 18.65
CA LEU A 51 -1.70 1.38 19.06
C LEU A 51 -1.33 1.77 20.50
N ALA A 52 -0.71 0.87 21.27
CA ALA A 52 -0.45 1.05 22.71
C ALA A 52 0.49 2.22 23.05
N ARG A 53 1.33 2.65 22.10
CA ARG A 53 2.35 3.68 22.34
C ARG A 53 1.94 5.06 21.85
N ARG A 54 0.64 5.28 21.60
CA ARG A 54 0.10 6.62 21.33
C ARG A 54 0.16 7.47 22.60
N ASP A 55 0.55 8.73 22.43
CA ASP A 55 0.48 9.73 23.49
C ASP A 55 -0.97 10.17 23.76
N ALA A 56 -1.15 11.13 24.69
CA ALA A 56 -2.46 11.68 25.02
C ALA A 56 -3.16 12.41 23.85
N GLN A 57 -2.41 12.81 22.83
CA GLN A 57 -2.90 13.41 21.59
C GLN A 57 -3.18 12.39 20.51
N GLY A 58 -2.96 11.09 20.78
CA GLY A 58 -3.17 9.99 19.85
C GLY A 58 -2.05 9.82 18.81
N ARG A 59 -0.90 10.50 18.97
CA ARG A 59 0.27 10.46 18.09
C ARG A 59 1.35 9.52 18.65
N PHE A 60 2.27 9.08 17.78
CA PHE A 60 3.46 8.36 18.24
C PHE A 60 4.59 9.34 18.60
N PRO A 61 5.42 9.02 19.62
CA PRO A 61 6.51 9.90 20.07
C PRO A 61 7.72 9.93 19.14
N TRP A 62 7.73 9.13 18.07
CA TRP A 62 8.82 9.03 17.11
C TRP A 62 8.45 9.55 15.72
N HIS A 63 9.45 9.60 14.85
CA HIS A 63 9.26 10.06 13.48
C HIS A 63 8.25 9.17 12.72
N PRO A 64 7.34 9.74 11.88
CA PRO A 64 6.30 8.98 11.18
C PRO A 64 6.82 7.82 10.33
N SER A 65 8.06 7.91 9.82
CA SER A 65 8.70 6.85 9.02
C SER A 65 9.58 5.88 9.81
N SER A 66 9.59 5.94 11.14
CA SER A 66 10.38 5.01 11.96
C SER A 66 10.03 3.56 11.63
N LYS A 67 11.03 2.79 11.21
CA LYS A 67 10.86 1.36 10.85
C LYS A 67 10.68 0.53 12.12
N TRP A 68 9.67 -0.23 12.30
CA TRP A 68 8.45 -0.56 11.57
C TRP A 68 7.25 -0.10 12.38
N VAL A 69 7.50 0.87 13.25
CA VAL A 69 6.62 1.35 14.33
C VAL A 69 6.07 2.76 14.06
N GLY A 70 6.52 3.41 13.02
CA GLY A 70 6.05 4.75 12.63
C GLY A 70 4.60 4.76 12.18
N ALA A 71 3.97 5.93 12.27
CA ALA A 71 2.55 6.09 12.01
C ALA A 71 2.12 5.60 10.60
N PHE A 72 2.92 5.87 9.56
CA PHE A 72 2.53 5.40 8.22
C PHE A 72 2.58 3.87 8.07
N TRP A 73 3.54 3.18 8.73
CA TRP A 73 3.59 1.72 8.74
C TRP A 73 2.41 1.13 9.49
N THR A 74 2.08 1.72 10.64
CA THR A 74 0.94 1.28 11.46
C THR A 74 -0.38 1.42 10.69
N LEU A 75 -0.63 2.57 10.06
CA LEU A 75 -1.85 2.79 9.27
C LEU A 75 -1.92 1.84 8.06
N LEU A 76 -0.80 1.63 7.36
CA LEU A 76 -0.75 0.69 6.24
C LEU A 76 -1.07 -0.74 6.69
N MET A 77 -0.49 -1.18 7.82
CA MET A 77 -0.77 -2.50 8.39
C MET A 77 -2.22 -2.66 8.85
N LEU A 78 -2.80 -1.65 9.49
CA LEU A 78 -4.21 -1.67 9.89
C LEU A 78 -5.14 -1.81 8.67
N ALA A 79 -4.86 -1.08 7.58
CA ALA A 79 -5.60 -1.19 6.33
C ALA A 79 -5.47 -2.59 5.70
N ASP A 80 -4.28 -3.19 5.78
CA ASP A 80 -4.01 -4.51 5.20
C ASP A 80 -4.70 -5.65 5.96
N ILE A 81 -4.69 -5.62 7.28
CA ILE A 81 -5.29 -6.68 8.11
C ILE A 81 -6.81 -6.63 8.23
N GLY A 82 -7.47 -5.63 7.63
CA GLY A 82 -8.93 -5.51 7.64
C GLY A 82 -9.49 -4.76 8.85
N TYR A 83 -8.73 -3.82 9.44
CA TYR A 83 -9.26 -2.93 10.49
C TYR A 83 -10.50 -2.20 9.99
N PRO A 84 -11.58 -2.10 10.80
CA PRO A 84 -12.83 -1.47 10.38
C PRO A 84 -12.65 0.00 10.02
N PRO A 85 -13.28 0.49 8.93
CA PRO A 85 -13.19 1.90 8.53
C PRO A 85 -13.97 2.84 9.47
N GLY A 86 -13.66 4.13 9.39
CA GLY A 86 -14.40 5.20 10.07
C GLY A 86 -13.93 5.52 11.49
N ASP A 87 -12.90 4.85 11.99
CA ASP A 87 -12.36 5.15 13.33
C ASP A 87 -11.54 6.45 13.35
N GLN A 88 -12.18 7.54 13.75
CA GLN A 88 -11.54 8.85 13.87
C GLN A 88 -10.45 8.91 14.97
N GLY A 89 -10.37 7.90 15.84
CA GLY A 89 -9.24 7.75 16.76
C GLY A 89 -7.90 7.51 16.08
N LEU A 90 -7.90 7.18 14.77
CA LEU A 90 -6.69 7.07 13.94
C LEU A 90 -6.30 8.40 13.25
N ALA A 91 -7.18 9.40 13.24
CA ALA A 91 -6.91 10.69 12.59
C ALA A 91 -5.63 11.38 13.07
N PRO A 92 -5.26 11.37 14.38
CA PRO A 92 -4.00 11.95 14.82
C PRO A 92 -2.75 11.29 14.21
N LEU A 93 -2.78 9.97 13.95
CA LEU A 93 -1.68 9.28 13.28
C LEU A 93 -1.60 9.66 11.79
N ARG A 94 -2.77 9.76 11.11
CA ARG A 94 -2.85 10.28 9.73
C ARG A 94 -2.25 11.68 9.65
N ASP A 95 -2.67 12.58 10.56
CA ASP A 95 -2.22 13.96 10.56
C ASP A 95 -0.72 14.07 10.85
N GLN A 96 -0.19 13.24 11.74
CA GLN A 96 1.25 13.15 11.99
C GLN A 96 2.04 12.81 10.72
N VAL A 97 1.53 11.91 9.88
CA VAL A 97 2.16 11.56 8.60
C VAL A 97 2.03 12.70 7.59
N LEU A 98 0.85 13.30 7.47
CA LEU A 98 0.60 14.41 6.53
C LEU A 98 1.39 15.67 6.90
N ASP A 99 1.50 16.01 8.19
CA ASP A 99 2.32 17.13 8.69
C ASP A 99 3.78 16.96 8.25
N TRP A 100 4.29 15.74 8.31
CA TRP A 100 5.65 15.43 7.84
C TRP A 100 5.77 15.49 6.31
N LEU A 101 4.93 14.75 5.57
CA LEU A 101 5.05 14.60 4.11
C LEU A 101 4.83 15.92 3.36
N LEU A 102 3.96 16.78 3.88
CA LEU A 102 3.65 18.09 3.26
C LEU A 102 4.51 19.22 3.83
N SER A 103 5.45 18.93 4.74
CA SER A 103 6.34 19.97 5.27
C SER A 103 7.32 20.47 4.19
N PRO A 104 7.66 21.77 4.21
CA PRO A 104 8.68 22.31 3.30
C PRO A 104 10.03 21.58 3.43
N GLN A 105 10.40 21.17 4.65
CA GLN A 105 11.64 20.44 4.90
C GLN A 105 11.67 19.08 4.18
N HIS A 106 10.51 18.43 4.01
CA HIS A 106 10.38 17.17 3.31
C HIS A 106 10.36 17.38 1.79
N LEU A 107 9.50 18.26 1.30
CA LEU A 107 9.29 18.51 -0.12
C LEU A 107 10.57 19.05 -0.80
N ASN A 108 11.28 19.96 -0.16
CA ASN A 108 12.53 20.54 -0.69
C ASN A 108 13.68 19.52 -0.79
N LYS A 109 13.55 18.33 -0.19
CA LYS A 109 14.55 17.27 -0.27
C LYS A 109 14.32 16.25 -1.40
N VAL A 110 13.31 16.44 -2.23
CA VAL A 110 13.02 15.55 -3.36
C VAL A 110 13.83 16.01 -4.58
N PRO A 111 14.96 15.38 -4.92
CA PRO A 111 15.80 15.83 -6.02
C PRO A 111 15.21 15.39 -7.36
N GLN A 112 15.44 16.22 -8.39
CA GLN A 112 15.23 15.84 -9.78
C GLN A 112 16.59 15.59 -10.44
N ILE A 113 16.78 14.40 -11.04
CA ILE A 113 18.01 14.00 -11.72
C ILE A 113 17.63 13.47 -13.11
N ASN A 114 18.20 14.06 -14.16
CA ASN A 114 17.90 13.71 -15.55
C ASN A 114 16.39 13.72 -15.85
N GLY A 115 15.68 14.76 -15.40
CA GLY A 115 14.23 14.92 -15.60
C GLY A 115 13.34 13.97 -14.80
N ARG A 116 13.90 13.17 -13.87
CA ARG A 116 13.15 12.20 -13.03
C ARG A 116 13.25 12.58 -11.57
N TRP A 117 12.11 12.62 -10.89
CA TRP A 117 12.03 12.81 -9.45
C TRP A 117 12.50 11.56 -8.71
N ARG A 118 13.40 11.72 -7.72
CA ARG A 118 13.97 10.63 -6.92
C ARG A 118 13.30 10.60 -5.57
N ARG A 119 12.17 9.90 -5.50
CA ARG A 119 11.33 9.87 -4.29
C ARG A 119 10.97 8.45 -3.87
N CYS A 120 11.06 8.16 -2.56
CA CYS A 120 10.44 6.97 -1.97
C CYS A 120 8.92 7.16 -1.94
N ALA A 121 8.29 7.06 -3.11
CA ALA A 121 6.88 7.35 -3.34
C ALA A 121 5.93 6.45 -2.52
N LEU A 122 6.43 5.30 -2.04
CA LEU A 122 5.67 4.43 -1.15
C LEU A 122 5.21 5.14 0.13
N GLN A 123 5.92 6.18 0.61
CA GLN A 123 5.57 6.89 1.83
C GLN A 123 4.29 7.74 1.64
N GLU A 124 4.25 8.50 0.55
CA GLU A 124 3.06 9.26 0.15
C GLU A 124 1.90 8.32 -0.23
N ALA A 125 2.20 7.29 -0.98
CA ALA A 125 1.21 6.30 -1.40
C ALA A 125 0.58 5.56 -0.22
N SER A 126 1.37 5.22 0.80
CA SER A 126 0.86 4.54 1.98
C SER A 126 -0.20 5.35 2.71
N ILE A 127 -0.01 6.68 2.87
CA ILE A 127 -1.02 7.49 3.55
C ILE A 127 -2.27 7.70 2.71
N VAL A 128 -2.15 7.82 1.38
CA VAL A 128 -3.30 7.89 0.48
C VAL A 128 -4.11 6.59 0.57
N TYR A 129 -3.46 5.45 0.37
CA TYR A 129 -4.10 4.14 0.38
C TYR A 129 -4.74 3.82 1.74
N SER A 130 -3.98 3.97 2.83
CA SER A 130 -4.48 3.64 4.17
C SER A 130 -5.59 4.58 4.63
N SER A 131 -5.53 5.89 4.32
CA SER A 131 -6.59 6.83 4.69
C SER A 131 -7.92 6.48 4.03
N LEU A 132 -7.90 6.14 2.72
CA LEU A 132 -9.10 5.72 1.99
C LEU A 132 -9.64 4.38 2.50
N LYS A 133 -8.76 3.39 2.72
CA LYS A 133 -9.17 2.07 3.22
C LYS A 133 -9.71 2.10 4.65
N LEU A 134 -9.18 3.00 5.48
CA LEU A 134 -9.59 3.17 6.87
C LEU A 134 -10.72 4.20 7.06
N GLY A 135 -11.19 4.84 5.99
CA GLY A 135 -12.26 5.86 6.06
C GLY A 135 -11.88 7.05 6.94
N ILE A 136 -10.62 7.48 6.88
CA ILE A 136 -10.08 8.61 7.65
C ILE A 136 -9.42 9.66 6.75
N GLU A 137 -9.80 9.75 5.49
CA GLU A 137 -9.32 10.77 4.55
C GLU A 137 -9.65 12.20 5.03
N ASN A 138 -8.90 13.18 4.53
CA ASN A 138 -9.16 14.60 4.73
C ASN A 138 -8.76 15.41 3.48
N GLU A 139 -8.97 16.73 3.54
CA GLU A 139 -8.73 17.69 2.45
C GLU A 139 -7.27 17.77 1.97
N ARG A 140 -6.29 17.23 2.71
CA ARG A 140 -4.87 17.23 2.34
C ARG A 140 -4.48 16.03 1.47
N ILE A 141 -5.30 14.97 1.41
CA ILE A 141 -5.01 13.77 0.59
C ILE A 141 -4.86 14.11 -0.90
N PRO A 142 -5.71 14.95 -1.53
CA PRO A 142 -5.53 15.36 -2.93
C PRO A 142 -4.16 16.00 -3.20
N GLN A 143 -3.59 16.77 -2.28
CA GLN A 143 -2.25 17.35 -2.45
C GLN A 143 -1.16 16.28 -2.49
N VAL A 144 -1.26 15.24 -1.67
CA VAL A 144 -0.32 14.10 -1.70
C VAL A 144 -0.44 13.35 -3.03
N VAL A 145 -1.66 13.19 -3.54
CA VAL A 145 -1.92 12.57 -4.85
C VAL A 145 -1.29 13.39 -5.99
N GLU A 146 -1.41 14.72 -5.98
CA GLU A 146 -0.76 15.59 -6.96
C GLU A 146 0.76 15.43 -6.95
N ASN A 147 1.38 15.32 -5.78
CA ASN A 147 2.81 15.05 -5.67
C ASN A 147 3.18 13.69 -6.31
N LEU A 148 2.41 12.64 -6.05
CA LEU A 148 2.63 11.32 -6.66
C LEU A 148 2.49 11.37 -8.18
N LEU A 149 1.49 12.07 -8.72
CA LEU A 149 1.28 12.27 -10.15
C LEU A 149 2.47 13.01 -10.80
N GLN A 150 2.95 14.07 -10.15
CA GLN A 150 4.10 14.84 -10.60
C GLN A 150 5.39 14.01 -10.64
N TRP A 151 5.56 13.11 -9.68
CA TRP A 151 6.80 12.33 -9.51
C TRP A 151 6.79 11.01 -10.27
N GLN A 152 5.69 10.64 -10.92
CA GLN A 152 5.62 9.43 -11.72
C GLN A 152 6.59 9.51 -12.92
N TRP A 153 7.38 8.47 -13.10
CA TRP A 153 8.36 8.41 -14.18
C TRP A 153 7.71 8.12 -15.54
N PRO A 154 8.42 8.41 -16.65
CA PRO A 154 7.88 8.20 -18.01
C PRO A 154 7.48 6.76 -18.30
N ASP A 155 8.14 5.76 -17.70
CA ASP A 155 7.84 4.34 -17.85
C ASP A 155 6.63 3.86 -17.03
N GLY A 156 6.07 4.73 -16.17
CA GLY A 156 4.81 4.50 -15.47
C GLY A 156 4.91 4.26 -13.96
N GLY A 157 6.10 4.09 -13.40
CA GLY A 157 6.26 3.87 -11.96
C GLY A 157 7.04 4.97 -11.25
N TRP A 158 7.68 4.62 -10.13
CA TRP A 158 8.49 5.51 -9.28
C TRP A 158 9.81 4.84 -8.91
N ASN A 159 10.80 5.67 -8.54
CA ASN A 159 12.08 5.18 -8.03
C ASN A 159 12.76 6.24 -7.17
N CYS A 160 13.39 5.83 -6.08
CA CYS A 160 14.16 6.69 -5.19
C CYS A 160 15.68 6.63 -5.41
N ASP A 161 16.17 5.78 -6.31
CA ASP A 161 17.61 5.65 -6.58
C ASP A 161 18.18 6.94 -7.17
N LYS A 162 19.09 7.58 -6.44
CA LYS A 162 19.73 8.86 -6.81
C LYS A 162 20.87 8.73 -7.83
N LYS A 163 21.19 7.52 -8.29
CA LYS A 163 22.20 7.34 -9.34
C LYS A 163 21.68 7.90 -10.67
N PRO A 164 22.48 8.72 -11.38
CA PRO A 164 22.08 9.24 -12.70
C PRO A 164 21.74 8.15 -13.73
N ALA A 165 22.38 6.98 -13.60
CA ALA A 165 22.14 5.80 -14.45
C ALA A 165 20.81 5.08 -14.16
N ALA A 166 20.12 5.37 -13.05
CA ALA A 166 18.80 4.80 -12.78
C ALA A 166 17.78 5.43 -13.72
N VAL A 167 17.32 4.68 -14.72
CA VAL A 167 16.42 5.17 -15.78
C VAL A 167 15.07 4.43 -15.81
N HIS A 168 14.92 3.39 -15.00
CA HIS A 168 13.70 2.57 -14.90
C HIS A 168 13.08 2.67 -13.51
N SER A 169 11.76 2.51 -13.44
CA SER A 169 11.00 2.41 -12.20
C SER A 169 11.42 1.20 -11.37
N SER A 170 11.31 1.33 -10.05
CA SER A 170 11.55 0.24 -9.10
C SER A 170 10.25 -0.47 -8.75
N PHE A 171 10.22 -1.79 -8.75
CA PHE A 171 9.07 -2.57 -8.31
C PHE A 171 8.71 -2.29 -6.85
N HIS A 172 9.73 -2.21 -5.99
CA HIS A 172 9.56 -1.87 -4.57
C HIS A 172 8.91 -0.49 -4.36
N GLU A 173 9.22 0.49 -5.20
CA GLU A 173 8.68 1.86 -5.09
C GLU A 173 7.39 2.06 -5.88
N THR A 174 6.92 1.06 -6.65
CA THR A 174 5.79 1.23 -7.57
C THR A 174 4.50 0.52 -7.10
N TRP A 175 4.59 -0.59 -6.37
CA TRP A 175 3.40 -1.39 -6.05
C TRP A 175 2.42 -0.68 -5.10
N ILE A 176 2.90 0.01 -4.03
CA ILE A 176 2.02 0.77 -3.14
C ILE A 176 1.44 2.01 -3.86
N PRO A 177 2.23 2.82 -4.61
CA PRO A 177 1.66 3.89 -5.43
C PRO A 177 0.61 3.42 -6.44
N LEU A 178 0.80 2.26 -7.06
CA LEU A 178 -0.24 1.67 -7.93
C LEU A 178 -1.55 1.47 -7.18
N LEU A 179 -1.52 0.85 -5.98
CA LEU A 179 -2.72 0.67 -5.15
C LEU A 179 -3.34 1.99 -4.72
N ALA A 180 -2.51 2.96 -4.31
CA ALA A 180 -2.98 4.26 -3.89
C ALA A 180 -3.70 5.01 -5.02
N MET A 181 -3.10 5.05 -6.22
CA MET A 181 -3.71 5.70 -7.38
C MET A 181 -4.99 5.01 -7.81
N HIS A 182 -5.03 3.68 -7.83
CA HIS A 182 -6.23 2.91 -8.14
C HIS A 182 -7.36 3.19 -7.13
N THR A 183 -7.06 3.08 -5.84
CA THR A 183 -8.05 3.31 -4.77
C THR A 183 -8.56 4.75 -4.79
N TYR A 184 -7.68 5.72 -5.00
CA TYR A 184 -8.06 7.13 -5.12
C TYR A 184 -8.91 7.39 -6.36
N ALA A 185 -8.58 6.79 -7.49
CA ALA A 185 -9.38 6.91 -8.72
C ALA A 185 -10.81 6.38 -8.52
N LEU A 186 -10.96 5.24 -7.85
CA LEU A 186 -12.28 4.68 -7.53
C LEU A 186 -13.08 5.57 -6.58
N ALA A 187 -12.45 6.13 -5.56
CA ALA A 187 -13.12 6.97 -4.56
C ALA A 187 -13.50 8.36 -5.07
N SER A 188 -12.64 8.97 -5.92
CA SER A 188 -12.79 10.38 -6.36
C SER A 188 -13.29 10.54 -7.79
N GLY A 189 -13.29 9.47 -8.60
CA GLY A 189 -13.54 9.54 -10.05
C GLY A 189 -12.42 10.22 -10.85
N SER A 190 -11.22 10.41 -10.29
CA SER A 190 -10.12 11.15 -10.95
C SER A 190 -9.57 10.40 -12.17
N PRO A 191 -9.72 10.93 -13.40
CA PRO A 191 -9.16 10.29 -14.61
C PRO A 191 -7.62 10.25 -14.59
N ARG A 192 -6.97 11.26 -14.00
CA ARG A 192 -5.50 11.33 -13.90
C ARG A 192 -4.94 10.25 -12.98
N ALA A 193 -5.61 9.98 -11.86
CA ALA A 193 -5.22 8.90 -10.97
C ALA A 193 -5.48 7.52 -11.63
N GLN A 194 -6.56 7.37 -12.36
CA GLN A 194 -6.86 6.17 -13.13
C GLN A 194 -5.78 5.89 -14.18
N GLU A 195 -5.42 6.88 -14.99
CA GLU A 195 -4.34 6.77 -15.97
C GLU A 195 -3.00 6.42 -15.29
N SER A 196 -2.68 7.09 -14.19
CA SER A 196 -1.46 6.82 -13.42
C SER A 196 -1.41 5.37 -12.94
N SER A 197 -2.51 4.83 -12.40
CA SER A 197 -2.58 3.43 -11.96
C SER A 197 -2.44 2.45 -13.13
N GLN A 198 -3.05 2.73 -14.28
CA GLN A 198 -2.92 1.92 -15.49
C GLN A 198 -1.47 1.87 -15.96
N ARG A 199 -0.80 3.02 -16.04
CA ARG A 199 0.63 3.11 -16.40
C ARG A 199 1.51 2.36 -15.40
N ALA A 200 1.22 2.45 -14.11
CA ALA A 200 1.97 1.74 -13.08
C ALA A 200 1.77 0.22 -13.15
N SER A 201 0.57 -0.26 -13.47
CA SER A 201 0.34 -1.70 -13.67
C SER A 201 1.13 -2.25 -14.85
N GLU A 202 1.30 -1.46 -15.92
CA GLU A 202 2.10 -1.87 -17.09
C GLU A 202 3.59 -2.06 -16.76
N VAL A 203 4.13 -1.38 -15.72
CA VAL A 203 5.50 -1.64 -15.25
C VAL A 203 5.66 -3.12 -14.85
N PHE A 204 4.69 -3.67 -14.14
CA PHE A 204 4.73 -5.07 -13.71
C PHE A 204 4.40 -6.05 -14.85
N LEU A 205 3.36 -5.76 -15.62
CA LEU A 205 2.87 -6.65 -16.68
C LEU A 205 3.90 -6.83 -17.82
N LYS A 206 4.59 -5.76 -18.24
CA LYS A 206 5.67 -5.83 -19.23
C LYS A 206 6.80 -6.79 -18.80
N HIS A 207 7.00 -6.90 -17.51
CA HIS A 207 8.01 -7.75 -16.88
C HIS A 207 7.44 -9.12 -16.46
N ARG A 208 6.20 -9.46 -16.83
CA ARG A 208 5.54 -10.67 -16.34
C ARG A 208 5.74 -10.87 -14.84
N LEU A 209 5.57 -9.78 -14.09
CA LEU A 209 5.72 -9.59 -12.64
C LEU A 209 7.16 -9.77 -12.10
N PHE A 210 8.05 -10.49 -12.76
CA PHE A 210 9.39 -10.76 -12.20
C PHE A 210 10.49 -11.05 -13.26
N ARG A 211 10.19 -10.88 -14.56
CA ARG A 211 11.10 -11.25 -15.64
C ARG A 211 11.74 -10.05 -16.31
N ARG A 212 12.95 -10.20 -16.78
CA ARG A 212 13.62 -9.21 -17.63
C ARG A 212 12.99 -9.23 -19.04
N ILE A 213 12.71 -8.04 -19.57
CA ILE A 213 12.12 -7.90 -20.93
C ILE A 213 13.09 -8.45 -22.00
N LYS A 214 14.39 -8.26 -21.83
CA LYS A 214 15.43 -8.56 -22.80
C LYS A 214 15.52 -10.06 -23.15
N ASP A 215 15.46 -10.92 -22.14
CA ASP A 215 15.79 -12.35 -22.27
C ASP A 215 14.77 -13.28 -21.58
N GLY A 216 13.77 -12.70 -20.87
CA GLY A 216 12.77 -13.49 -20.15
C GLY A 216 13.26 -14.12 -18.84
N GLU A 217 14.53 -13.91 -18.48
CA GLU A 217 15.11 -14.45 -17.26
C GLU A 217 14.58 -13.72 -16.01
N VAL A 218 14.72 -14.36 -14.85
CA VAL A 218 14.34 -13.76 -13.56
C VAL A 218 15.16 -12.50 -13.30
N MET A 219 14.49 -11.38 -12.95
CA MET A 219 15.13 -10.09 -12.69
C MET A 219 15.94 -10.11 -11.40
N ASP A 220 15.34 -10.63 -10.32
CA ASP A 220 15.94 -10.75 -9.00
C ASP A 220 15.43 -12.03 -8.33
N THR A 221 16.34 -12.88 -7.88
CA THR A 221 16.00 -14.14 -7.19
C THR A 221 15.23 -13.92 -5.88
N ASN A 222 15.33 -12.73 -5.28
CA ASN A 222 14.57 -12.36 -4.09
C ASN A 222 13.07 -12.19 -4.39
N PHE A 223 12.66 -11.94 -5.64
CA PHE A 223 11.24 -11.88 -6.01
C PHE A 223 10.51 -13.22 -5.84
N GLY A 224 11.23 -14.33 -5.75
CA GLY A 224 10.68 -15.65 -5.41
C GLY A 224 10.63 -15.93 -3.90
N LYS A 225 11.14 -15.06 -3.04
CA LYS A 225 11.17 -15.24 -1.59
C LYS A 225 10.00 -14.49 -0.96
N ILE A 226 8.92 -15.22 -0.69
CA ILE A 226 7.70 -14.67 -0.10
C ILE A 226 7.97 -14.23 1.35
N ALA A 227 7.56 -13.01 1.69
CA ALA A 227 7.65 -12.46 3.04
C ALA A 227 6.32 -11.79 3.46
N TYR A 228 5.94 -11.97 4.73
CA TYR A 228 4.80 -11.27 5.32
C TYR A 228 5.17 -10.75 6.72
N PRO A 229 4.83 -9.50 7.04
CA PRO A 229 4.30 -8.47 6.14
C PRO A 229 5.34 -8.03 5.12
N PRO A 230 4.90 -7.67 3.88
CA PRO A 230 5.84 -7.28 2.82
C PRO A 230 6.48 -5.90 3.10
N TYR A 231 5.84 -5.06 3.89
CA TYR A 231 6.23 -3.66 4.14
C TYR A 231 6.44 -2.89 2.83
N TRP A 232 7.70 -2.72 2.41
CA TRP A 232 8.09 -2.09 1.14
C TRP A 232 8.65 -3.10 0.12
N HIS A 233 8.91 -4.33 0.54
CA HIS A 233 9.47 -5.37 -0.33
C HIS A 233 8.46 -5.78 -1.40
N TYR A 234 8.98 -6.10 -2.56
CA TYR A 234 8.24 -6.71 -3.63
C TYR A 234 8.66 -8.16 -3.78
N ASP A 235 7.70 -9.04 -3.93
CA ASP A 235 7.85 -10.42 -4.37
C ASP A 235 6.71 -10.79 -5.33
N ILE A 236 6.77 -12.00 -5.89
CA ILE A 236 5.78 -12.45 -6.87
C ILE A 236 4.36 -12.51 -6.30
N LEU A 237 4.21 -12.85 -4.99
CA LEU A 237 2.90 -12.90 -4.35
C LEU A 237 2.32 -11.49 -4.18
N VAL A 238 3.15 -10.51 -3.80
CA VAL A 238 2.76 -9.09 -3.80
C VAL A 238 2.31 -8.65 -5.19
N GLY A 239 3.06 -9.03 -6.22
CA GLY A 239 2.71 -8.72 -7.61
C GLY A 239 1.33 -9.27 -8.02
N LEU A 240 1.07 -10.55 -7.78
CA LEU A 240 -0.21 -11.19 -8.07
C LEU A 240 -1.36 -10.56 -7.27
N ARG A 241 -1.15 -10.32 -5.98
CA ARG A 241 -2.14 -9.68 -5.12
C ARG A 241 -2.49 -8.27 -5.59
N VAL A 242 -1.49 -7.48 -5.97
CA VAL A 242 -1.70 -6.13 -6.50
C VAL A 242 -2.46 -6.17 -7.82
N MET A 243 -2.12 -7.09 -8.73
CA MET A 243 -2.86 -7.27 -9.99
C MET A 243 -4.32 -7.68 -9.75
N ASP A 244 -4.60 -8.54 -8.76
CA ASP A 244 -5.97 -8.87 -8.36
C ASP A 244 -6.73 -7.63 -7.86
N MET A 245 -6.12 -6.87 -6.94
CA MET A 245 -6.73 -5.68 -6.34
C MET A 245 -7.04 -4.56 -7.35
N VAL A 246 -6.26 -4.46 -8.43
CA VAL A 246 -6.50 -3.47 -9.50
C VAL A 246 -7.26 -4.05 -10.70
N GLY A 247 -7.81 -5.27 -10.57
CA GLY A 247 -8.62 -5.91 -11.60
C GLY A 247 -7.86 -6.37 -12.84
N ARG A 248 -6.55 -6.64 -12.71
CA ARG A 248 -5.67 -7.03 -13.84
C ARG A 248 -5.15 -8.46 -13.74
N LEU A 249 -5.59 -9.26 -12.77
CA LEU A 249 -5.09 -10.64 -12.58
C LEU A 249 -5.36 -11.56 -13.78
N SER A 250 -6.42 -11.31 -14.54
CA SER A 250 -6.75 -12.07 -15.76
C SER A 250 -5.88 -11.74 -16.98
N ASP A 251 -4.97 -10.77 -16.88
CA ASP A 251 -4.05 -10.43 -17.96
C ASP A 251 -3.08 -11.61 -18.19
N PRO A 252 -2.93 -12.11 -19.45
CA PRO A 252 -2.09 -13.29 -19.73
C PRO A 252 -0.61 -13.08 -19.44
N ARG A 253 -0.22 -11.86 -19.07
CA ARG A 253 1.14 -11.54 -18.63
C ARG A 253 1.35 -11.72 -17.11
N CYS A 254 0.28 -11.95 -16.32
CA CYS A 254 0.34 -12.44 -14.97
C CYS A 254 0.61 -13.94 -14.95
#